data_def00d5b4bae0eb9ce5a855182377918
#
_entry.id   def00d5b4bae0eb9ce5a855182377918
#
_cell.length_a   1.000
_cell.length_b   1.000
_cell.length_c   1.000
_cell.angle_alpha   90.00
_cell.angle_beta   90.00
_cell.angle_gamma   90.00
#
_symmetry.space_group_name_H-M   'P 1'
#
loop_
_entity.id
_entity.type
_entity.pdbx_description
1 polymer ?
#
loop_
_entity_poly.entity_id
_entity_poly.type
_entity_poly.pdbx_seq_one_letter_code
_entity_poly.pdbx_strand_id
1 'polypeptide(L)'
;MQEYKTSHNVLLSFFYQHIFRTSMEGPAGPTPCNLSRSVTDRLSTDDTHIDSCQSSCQCDKTQGEVKIRSKRYGRGAVESGLTHECGVFGAIGTGEWPTQVDVAQVICLGLVALQHRGQESAGIVTSEGKSARTFNSHKGMGLINNIFNDEAMRKLKGNLGIGHTRYSTSAASEEVNCQPFVVHTAHGALAVAHNGELVNCSSLREDGFGPRINNLMRLAPLSYSLVIMLKDKIYAVRDPYGNRPLCLGKILPLGSSYVYKQSSAQHAAVLMNGTAKNGIEERAEGWVVSSESCGFLSIGARYVREVLPGEIVEMSRRGIRTVAVVERPAEKQQAFCIFEYVYFARADSIFEGQMVYSARLQCGRMLARESPVDADIVSSVPESGTAAAHGYARQSGIPFMEVLCKNRYVGRTFIQPSTRLRQLGVAKKFGALSENVRGKRIVLIDDSIVRGNTIGPIIKLLRDAGAAEVHIRIASPPLKYPCYMGINIPTREELIANKMDSFKLAEHVGADSLEYLSVEGLVSAVHYNMKTPSDGLGGHCTACLTGDYPGGLPDDVDW
;
A
#
# COMPACT_ATOMS: atom_id res chain seq x y z
N MET A 1 24.52 -1.27 -5.78
CA MET A 1 23.82 -0.21 -6.54
C MET A 1 23.23 -0.69 -7.88
N GLN A 2 23.72 -1.76 -8.48
CA GLN A 2 23.13 -2.33 -9.71
C GLN A 2 21.92 -3.24 -9.46
N GLU A 3 21.83 -3.93 -8.33
CA GLU A 3 20.71 -4.83 -8.01
C GLU A 3 19.41 -4.14 -7.57
N TYR A 4 19.48 -2.93 -6.99
CA TYR A 4 18.29 -2.18 -6.56
C TYR A 4 17.57 -1.36 -7.67
N LYS A 5 18.22 -1.14 -8.81
CA LYS A 5 17.54 -0.61 -10.01
C LYS A 5 16.57 -1.61 -10.63
N THR A 6 16.48 -2.79 -10.07
CA THR A 6 16.05 -3.97 -10.78
C THR A 6 14.57 -4.31 -10.58
N SER A 7 13.94 -4.12 -9.43
CA SER A 7 12.52 -4.44 -9.24
C SER A 7 11.59 -3.50 -10.03
N HIS A 8 11.97 -2.21 -10.16
CA HIS A 8 11.23 -1.23 -10.94
C HIS A 8 11.35 -1.43 -12.45
N ASN A 9 12.57 -1.74 -12.92
CA ASN A 9 12.81 -2.07 -14.32
C ASN A 9 12.21 -3.42 -14.71
N VAL A 10 12.00 -4.32 -13.74
CA VAL A 10 11.33 -5.61 -13.97
C VAL A 10 9.85 -5.43 -14.23
N LEU A 11 9.14 -4.63 -13.42
CA LEU A 11 7.73 -4.34 -13.65
C LEU A 11 7.55 -3.67 -15.03
N LEU A 12 8.36 -2.68 -15.35
CA LEU A 12 8.32 -2.00 -16.64
C LEU A 12 8.75 -2.90 -17.80
N SER A 13 9.84 -3.65 -17.65
CA SER A 13 10.33 -4.61 -18.65
C SER A 13 9.35 -5.77 -18.83
N PHE A 14 8.77 -6.24 -17.75
CA PHE A 14 7.78 -7.29 -17.75
C PHE A 14 6.48 -6.84 -18.44
N PHE A 15 5.95 -5.66 -18.14
CA PHE A 15 4.81 -5.10 -18.85
C PHE A 15 5.12 -4.86 -20.33
N TYR A 16 6.34 -4.42 -20.66
CA TYR A 16 6.77 -4.21 -22.04
C TYR A 16 6.87 -5.54 -22.81
N GLN A 17 7.52 -6.54 -22.24
CA GLN A 17 7.74 -7.83 -22.93
C GLN A 17 6.48 -8.69 -22.96
N HIS A 18 5.62 -8.61 -21.95
CA HIS A 18 4.62 -9.62 -21.65
C HIS A 18 3.18 -9.22 -22.05
N ILE A 19 2.86 -7.94 -22.12
CA ILE A 19 1.53 -7.51 -22.56
C ILE A 19 1.47 -7.25 -24.08
N PHE A 20 2.61 -7.00 -24.74
CA PHE A 20 2.63 -6.44 -26.10
C PHE A 20 3.30 -7.29 -27.18
N ARG A 21 4.02 -8.38 -26.87
CA ARG A 21 4.76 -9.16 -27.88
C ARG A 21 3.92 -10.21 -28.61
N THR A 22 2.75 -10.57 -28.13
CA THR A 22 1.91 -11.67 -28.68
C THR A 22 0.93 -11.28 -29.80
N SER A 23 0.98 -10.06 -30.32
CA SER A 23 0.12 -9.65 -31.45
C SER A 23 0.77 -9.77 -32.83
N MET A 24 1.89 -10.46 -32.97
CA MET A 24 2.59 -10.66 -34.26
C MET A 24 2.52 -12.08 -34.83
N GLU A 25 1.79 -13.01 -34.25
CA GLU A 25 1.57 -14.31 -34.88
C GLU A 25 0.17 -14.38 -35.51
N GLY A 26 0.08 -13.87 -36.74
CA GLY A 26 -0.92 -14.28 -37.71
C GLY A 26 -0.53 -15.60 -38.35
N PRO A 27 -1.46 -16.35 -38.96
CA PRO A 27 -1.20 -17.73 -39.45
C PRO A 27 -0.08 -17.78 -40.48
N ALA A 28 0.79 -18.76 -40.31
CA ALA A 28 1.94 -19.02 -41.16
C ALA A 28 1.55 -19.22 -42.63
N GLY A 29 2.04 -18.34 -43.48
CA GLY A 29 2.13 -18.56 -44.94
C GLY A 29 3.55 -19.04 -45.31
N PRO A 30 3.74 -19.70 -46.44
CA PRO A 30 4.89 -20.55 -46.68
C PRO A 30 6.20 -19.80 -46.92
N THR A 31 7.28 -20.40 -46.47
CA THR A 31 8.70 -20.05 -46.67
C THR A 31 9.09 -19.82 -48.14
N PRO A 32 9.99 -18.89 -48.41
CA PRO A 32 11.01 -19.12 -49.43
C PRO A 32 12.44 -18.86 -48.96
N CYS A 33 13.25 -19.86 -49.31
CA CYS A 33 14.65 -19.92 -49.73
C CYS A 33 15.66 -18.83 -49.37
N ASN A 34 16.77 -19.36 -48.89
CA ASN A 34 18.16 -18.89 -48.91
C ASN A 34 18.54 -17.88 -50.00
N LEU A 35 19.27 -16.86 -49.59
CA LEU A 35 20.38 -16.30 -50.36
C LEU A 35 21.37 -15.58 -49.44
N SER A 36 22.54 -16.21 -49.34
CA SER A 36 23.81 -15.63 -48.87
C SER A 36 24.31 -14.54 -49.81
N ARG A 37 24.80 -13.42 -49.29
CA ARG A 37 25.95 -12.70 -49.87
C ARG A 37 26.52 -11.66 -48.89
N SER A 38 27.79 -11.85 -48.64
CA SER A 38 28.79 -10.93 -48.09
C SER A 38 29.00 -9.73 -48.99
N VAL A 39 29.19 -8.54 -48.39
CA VAL A 39 30.01 -7.48 -48.95
C VAL A 39 30.72 -6.73 -47.83
N THR A 40 32.02 -6.82 -47.87
CA THR A 40 33.02 -5.99 -47.19
C THR A 40 33.25 -4.66 -47.92
N ASP A 41 33.83 -3.69 -47.17
CA ASP A 41 34.63 -2.54 -47.59
C ASP A 41 33.96 -1.27 -48.12
N ARG A 42 34.16 -0.16 -47.41
CA ARG A 42 35.16 0.88 -47.72
C ARG A 42 35.12 2.08 -46.76
N LEU A 43 36.31 2.37 -46.31
CA LEU A 43 36.92 3.58 -45.77
C LEU A 43 36.62 4.90 -46.51
N SER A 44 36.60 6.02 -45.75
CA SER A 44 37.40 7.26 -45.91
C SER A 44 36.95 8.27 -44.83
N THR A 45 37.80 8.67 -43.88
CA THR A 45 38.76 9.81 -43.79
C THR A 45 38.08 11.17 -43.88
N ASP A 46 38.19 11.95 -42.80
CA ASP A 46 39.01 13.14 -42.54
C ASP A 46 38.63 13.80 -41.23
N ASP A 47 39.58 13.86 -40.31
CA ASP A 47 40.38 14.98 -39.74
C ASP A 47 39.58 16.23 -39.28
N THR A 48 39.73 16.72 -38.06
CA THR A 48 40.81 17.33 -37.32
C THR A 48 40.34 18.01 -36.02
N HIS A 49 41.24 18.06 -35.06
CA HIS A 49 41.62 18.94 -33.93
C HIS A 49 41.28 18.43 -32.53
N ILE A 50 42.24 17.83 -31.84
CA ILE A 50 43.31 18.26 -30.89
C ILE A 50 42.84 19.37 -29.93
N ASP A 51 42.76 19.01 -28.62
CA ASP A 51 43.72 19.41 -27.59
C ASP A 51 43.50 18.70 -26.24
N SER A 52 44.58 18.10 -25.86
CA SER A 52 45.27 17.83 -24.60
C SER A 52 44.61 18.07 -23.25
N CYS A 53 44.62 17.06 -22.42
CA CYS A 53 45.20 17.13 -21.08
C CYS A 53 45.66 15.76 -20.57
N GLN A 54 46.95 15.59 -20.43
CA GLN A 54 47.65 14.46 -19.76
C GLN A 54 47.58 14.61 -18.26
N SER A 55 47.33 13.54 -17.53
CA SER A 55 48.09 13.21 -16.34
C SER A 55 47.88 11.74 -15.94
N SER A 56 48.90 10.99 -16.12
CA SER A 56 49.47 9.84 -15.39
C SER A 56 48.60 9.08 -14.40
N CYS A 57 48.38 7.78 -14.68
CA CYS A 57 48.38 6.73 -13.65
C CYS A 57 49.06 5.47 -14.18
N GLN A 58 50.12 5.07 -13.52
CA GLN A 58 50.88 3.84 -13.71
C GLN A 58 50.00 2.62 -13.33
N CYS A 59 49.96 1.62 -14.19
CA CYS A 59 49.47 0.30 -13.86
C CYS A 59 50.62 -0.55 -13.31
N ASP A 60 50.44 -1.03 -12.09
CA ASP A 60 51.24 -2.13 -11.57
C ASP A 60 50.39 -3.40 -11.57
N LYS A 61 50.87 -4.42 -12.27
CA LYS A 61 50.27 -5.75 -12.35
C LYS A 61 50.88 -6.63 -11.28
N THR A 62 50.14 -6.96 -10.23
CA THR A 62 50.37 -8.16 -9.43
C THR A 62 49.05 -8.89 -9.18
N GLN A 63 49.09 -10.17 -9.46
CA GLN A 63 48.00 -11.12 -9.21
C GLN A 63 47.69 -11.18 -7.72
N GLY A 64 46.45 -10.92 -7.35
CA GLY A 64 45.95 -11.14 -6.02
C GLY A 64 44.42 -11.22 -6.09
N GLU A 65 43.85 -12.35 -5.65
CA GLU A 65 42.41 -12.54 -5.49
C GLU A 65 41.82 -11.40 -4.69
N VAL A 66 41.00 -10.58 -5.34
CA VAL A 66 40.21 -9.54 -4.68
C VAL A 66 38.93 -10.20 -4.16
N LYS A 67 38.93 -10.60 -2.90
CA LYS A 67 37.71 -10.78 -2.13
C LYS A 67 36.99 -9.45 -2.06
N ILE A 68 35.99 -9.29 -2.89
CA ILE A 68 35.07 -8.15 -2.81
C ILE A 68 34.28 -8.31 -1.53
N ARG A 69 34.75 -7.70 -0.45
CA ARG A 69 33.90 -7.41 0.71
C ARG A 69 32.84 -6.41 0.26
N SER A 70 31.63 -6.90 0.06
CA SER A 70 30.45 -6.04 -0.08
C SER A 70 30.37 -5.17 1.17
N LYS A 71 30.74 -3.89 1.08
CA LYS A 71 30.36 -2.90 2.08
C LYS A 71 28.83 -2.81 2.04
N ARG A 72 28.16 -3.47 2.97
CA ARG A 72 26.77 -3.16 3.31
C ARG A 72 26.76 -1.69 3.73
N TYR A 73 26.30 -0.83 2.83
CA TYR A 73 25.91 0.52 3.23
C TYR A 73 24.76 0.35 4.21
N GLY A 74 24.95 0.77 5.45
CA GLY A 74 23.96 0.74 6.49
C GLY A 74 22.70 1.45 5.98
N ARG A 75 21.58 0.75 5.96
CA ARG A 75 20.26 1.36 5.82
C ARG A 75 20.15 2.38 6.93
N GLY A 76 20.02 3.66 6.59
CA GLY A 76 19.77 4.70 7.56
C GLY A 76 18.62 4.26 8.46
N ALA A 77 18.79 4.42 9.77
CA ALA A 77 17.83 4.01 10.78
C ALA A 77 16.43 4.55 10.43
N VAL A 78 15.57 3.67 9.98
CA VAL A 78 14.16 3.95 9.72
C VAL A 78 13.45 4.00 11.07
N GLU A 79 12.58 4.99 11.22
CA GLU A 79 11.83 5.28 12.44
C GLU A 79 11.04 4.11 12.99
N SER A 80 10.75 4.23 14.28
CA SER A 80 9.88 3.38 15.07
C SER A 80 8.52 3.17 14.42
N GLY A 81 8.12 1.97 14.23
CA GLY A 81 6.77 1.58 13.83
C GLY A 81 6.71 0.95 12.45
N LEU A 82 5.55 0.40 12.15
CA LEU A 82 5.16 -0.07 10.84
C LEU A 82 5.24 1.09 9.85
N THR A 83 5.88 0.85 8.73
CA THR A 83 5.97 1.82 7.64
C THR A 83 4.82 1.60 6.67
N HIS A 84 4.32 2.69 6.06
CA HIS A 84 3.10 2.69 5.26
C HIS A 84 3.27 1.97 3.94
N GLU A 85 2.13 1.64 3.36
CA GLU A 85 1.98 1.09 2.02
C GLU A 85 1.64 2.20 1.02
N CYS A 86 1.92 1.93 -0.27
CA CYS A 86 1.48 2.80 -1.36
C CYS A 86 -0.05 2.86 -1.47
N GLY A 87 -0.57 3.92 -2.07
CA GLY A 87 -1.96 4.07 -2.46
C GLY A 87 -2.10 4.20 -3.97
N VAL A 88 -3.03 3.45 -4.57
CA VAL A 88 -3.40 3.56 -5.98
C VAL A 88 -4.80 4.13 -6.12
N PHE A 89 -5.00 4.95 -7.13
CA PHE A 89 -6.29 5.54 -7.46
C PHE A 89 -6.48 5.61 -8.98
N GLY A 90 -7.70 5.45 -9.47
CA GLY A 90 -8.03 5.61 -10.88
C GLY A 90 -9.45 6.15 -11.03
N ALA A 91 -9.68 6.97 -12.06
CA ALA A 91 -11.00 7.51 -12.37
C ALA A 91 -11.23 7.60 -13.88
N ILE A 92 -12.46 7.36 -14.30
CA ILE A 92 -12.93 7.52 -15.66
C ILE A 92 -14.33 8.15 -15.69
N GLY A 93 -14.47 9.26 -16.42
CA GLY A 93 -15.76 9.90 -16.68
C GLY A 93 -16.54 9.19 -17.80
N THR A 94 -17.86 9.20 -17.74
CA THR A 94 -18.74 8.56 -18.74
C THR A 94 -18.85 9.36 -20.05
N GLY A 95 -18.54 10.67 -20.02
CA GLY A 95 -18.57 11.55 -21.19
C GLY A 95 -17.31 11.52 -22.04
N GLU A 96 -17.35 12.30 -23.15
CA GLU A 96 -16.15 12.61 -23.93
C GLU A 96 -15.47 13.88 -23.38
N TRP A 97 -14.13 13.93 -23.48
CA TRP A 97 -13.40 15.12 -23.06
C TRP A 97 -13.72 16.34 -23.96
N PRO A 98 -14.00 17.53 -23.38
CA PRO A 98 -14.08 17.85 -21.95
C PRO A 98 -15.36 17.35 -21.28
N THR A 99 -15.22 16.75 -20.07
CA THR A 99 -16.33 16.20 -19.27
C THR A 99 -16.75 17.17 -18.16
N GLN A 100 -17.94 17.00 -17.58
CA GLN A 100 -18.36 17.72 -16.36
C GLN A 100 -17.50 17.30 -15.16
N VAL A 101 -17.11 16.04 -15.11
CA VAL A 101 -16.22 15.51 -14.06
C VAL A 101 -14.79 15.87 -14.42
N ASP A 102 -14.16 16.68 -13.59
CA ASP A 102 -12.71 16.90 -13.65
C ASP A 102 -11.99 15.69 -13.03
N VAL A 103 -11.58 14.77 -13.92
CA VAL A 103 -10.94 13.51 -13.51
C VAL A 103 -9.62 13.75 -12.80
N ALA A 104 -8.83 14.73 -13.20
CA ALA A 104 -7.56 15.04 -12.52
C ALA A 104 -7.81 15.51 -11.08
N GLN A 105 -8.83 16.37 -10.87
CA GLN A 105 -9.23 16.82 -9.54
C GLN A 105 -9.78 15.68 -8.67
N VAL A 106 -10.61 14.80 -9.27
CA VAL A 106 -11.12 13.60 -8.58
C VAL A 106 -9.97 12.72 -8.10
N ILE A 107 -8.96 12.47 -8.96
CA ILE A 107 -7.79 11.67 -8.59
C ILE A 107 -6.97 12.38 -7.51
N CYS A 108 -6.72 13.67 -7.64
CA CYS A 108 -5.98 14.45 -6.64
C CYS A 108 -6.63 14.35 -5.26
N LEU A 109 -7.93 14.58 -5.15
CA LEU A 109 -8.69 14.43 -3.90
C LEU A 109 -8.70 12.99 -3.37
N GLY A 110 -8.82 12.00 -4.27
CA GLY A 110 -8.70 10.59 -3.90
C GLY A 110 -7.33 10.26 -3.32
N LEU A 111 -6.25 10.77 -3.91
CA LEU A 111 -4.89 10.61 -3.38
C LEU A 111 -4.69 11.32 -2.04
N VAL A 112 -5.28 12.52 -1.84
CA VAL A 112 -5.28 13.21 -0.53
C VAL A 112 -5.92 12.32 0.54
N ALA A 113 -7.03 11.65 0.22
CA ALA A 113 -7.65 10.71 1.14
C ALA A 113 -6.77 9.48 1.43
N LEU A 114 -5.88 9.10 0.49
CA LEU A 114 -4.90 8.02 0.63
C LEU A 114 -3.52 8.49 1.14
N GLN A 115 -3.37 9.77 1.54
CA GLN A 115 -2.08 10.34 1.96
C GLN A 115 -1.45 9.60 3.16
N HIS A 116 -2.28 8.95 3.99
CA HIS A 116 -1.81 8.13 5.10
C HIS A 116 -1.05 6.89 4.62
N ARG A 117 -1.28 6.41 3.40
CA ARG A 117 -0.57 5.27 2.79
C ARG A 117 0.80 5.66 2.22
N GLY A 118 1.00 6.90 1.78
CA GLY A 118 2.27 7.36 1.22
C GLY A 118 2.46 8.87 1.30
N GLN A 119 3.64 9.32 1.75
CA GLN A 119 3.95 10.74 1.95
C GLN A 119 5.25 11.16 1.27
N GLU A 120 5.91 10.26 0.56
CA GLU A 120 7.23 10.49 -0.02
C GLU A 120 7.15 11.11 -1.40
N SER A 121 6.30 10.58 -2.25
CA SER A 121 6.06 11.10 -3.59
C SER A 121 4.66 10.77 -4.07
N ALA A 122 4.20 11.51 -5.08
CA ALA A 122 2.94 11.23 -5.75
C ALA A 122 3.01 11.55 -7.24
N GLY A 123 2.08 10.99 -8.00
CA GLY A 123 1.94 11.27 -9.42
C GLY A 123 0.54 11.00 -9.94
N ILE A 124 0.20 11.73 -11.00
CA ILE A 124 -1.05 11.55 -11.76
C ILE A 124 -0.70 11.48 -13.24
N VAL A 125 -1.34 10.54 -13.94
CA VAL A 125 -1.28 10.39 -15.40
C VAL A 125 -2.70 10.37 -15.94
N THR A 126 -2.99 11.22 -16.93
CA THR A 126 -4.31 11.35 -17.55
C THR A 126 -4.28 11.15 -19.05
N SER A 127 -5.45 10.83 -19.64
CA SER A 127 -5.65 10.67 -21.08
C SER A 127 -6.98 11.29 -21.52
N GLU A 128 -6.99 11.93 -22.71
CA GLU A 128 -8.22 12.39 -23.35
C GLU A 128 -9.00 11.26 -24.06
N GLY A 129 -8.43 10.06 -24.12
CA GLY A 129 -9.01 8.93 -24.81
C GLY A 129 -8.93 8.98 -26.35
N LYS A 130 -8.34 10.04 -26.92
CA LYS A 130 -8.24 10.25 -28.39
C LYS A 130 -6.98 9.66 -29.00
N SER A 131 -5.85 9.81 -28.32
CA SER A 131 -4.55 9.33 -28.79
C SER A 131 -4.08 8.12 -27.95
N ALA A 132 -3.55 7.11 -28.62
CA ALA A 132 -2.91 5.99 -27.94
C ALA A 132 -1.44 6.28 -27.59
N ARG A 133 -0.87 7.41 -28.03
CA ARG A 133 0.57 7.69 -27.92
C ARG A 133 0.93 8.74 -26.86
N THR A 134 -0.03 9.55 -26.44
CA THR A 134 0.25 10.69 -25.56
C THR A 134 -0.61 10.64 -24.31
N PHE A 135 0.05 10.69 -23.16
CA PHE A 135 -0.55 10.89 -21.85
C PHE A 135 -0.05 12.21 -21.26
N ASN A 136 -0.89 12.88 -20.49
CA ASN A 136 -0.46 13.98 -19.65
C ASN A 136 -0.01 13.42 -18.31
N SER A 137 1.13 13.85 -17.79
CA SER A 137 1.63 13.36 -16.51
C SER A 137 2.26 14.48 -15.69
N HIS A 138 2.05 14.40 -14.37
CA HIS A 138 2.75 15.22 -13.39
C HIS A 138 3.07 14.38 -12.16
N LYS A 139 4.32 14.47 -11.68
CA LYS A 139 4.84 13.68 -10.56
C LYS A 139 5.82 14.52 -9.76
N GLY A 140 6.03 14.19 -8.51
CA GLY A 140 7.00 14.88 -7.69
C GLY A 140 7.21 14.22 -6.34
N MET A 141 8.25 14.70 -5.64
CA MET A 141 8.55 14.29 -4.27
C MET A 141 7.78 15.16 -3.28
N GLY A 142 7.26 14.56 -2.22
CA GLY A 142 6.56 15.23 -1.12
C GLY A 142 5.07 14.91 -1.04
N LEU A 143 4.34 15.75 -0.31
CA LEU A 143 2.90 15.62 -0.09
C LEU A 143 2.10 16.05 -1.33
N ILE A 144 0.93 15.48 -1.53
CA ILE A 144 0.07 15.71 -2.69
C ILE A 144 -0.21 17.20 -2.89
N ASN A 145 -0.58 17.92 -1.82
CA ASN A 145 -0.89 19.35 -1.90
C ASN A 145 0.32 20.23 -2.29
N ASN A 146 1.54 19.75 -2.11
CA ASN A 146 2.76 20.45 -2.51
C ASN A 146 3.13 20.19 -3.97
N ILE A 147 2.76 19.00 -4.49
CA ILE A 147 3.08 18.56 -5.85
C ILE A 147 2.05 19.10 -6.85
N PHE A 148 0.76 19.03 -6.50
CA PHE A 148 -0.33 19.38 -7.41
C PHE A 148 -0.88 20.76 -7.10
N ASN A 149 -0.18 21.78 -7.62
CA ASN A 149 -0.66 23.15 -7.64
C ASN A 149 -1.55 23.42 -8.89
N ASP A 150 -2.15 24.60 -8.98
CA ASP A 150 -3.04 24.97 -10.09
C ASP A 150 -2.39 24.82 -11.47
N GLU A 151 -1.09 25.11 -11.59
CA GLU A 151 -0.36 24.97 -12.86
C GLU A 151 -0.22 23.51 -13.27
N ALA A 152 0.15 22.64 -12.33
CA ALA A 152 0.26 21.20 -12.54
C ALA A 152 -1.10 20.60 -12.92
N MET A 153 -2.16 20.99 -12.22
CA MET A 153 -3.52 20.51 -12.48
C MET A 153 -4.02 20.90 -13.87
N ARG A 154 -3.74 22.13 -14.36
CA ARG A 154 -4.11 22.56 -15.71
C ARG A 154 -3.45 21.74 -16.84
N LYS A 155 -2.32 21.09 -16.56
CA LYS A 155 -1.61 20.21 -17.51
C LYS A 155 -2.24 18.82 -17.61
N LEU A 156 -2.95 18.38 -16.59
CA LEU A 156 -3.52 17.04 -16.47
C LEU A 156 -4.92 16.96 -17.12
N LYS A 157 -4.97 17.15 -18.43
CA LYS A 157 -6.23 17.09 -19.20
C LYS A 157 -6.64 15.66 -19.49
N GLY A 158 -7.95 15.38 -19.46
CA GLY A 158 -8.48 14.08 -19.85
C GLY A 158 -9.70 13.64 -19.06
N ASN A 159 -10.42 12.64 -19.58
CA ASN A 159 -11.60 12.05 -18.97
C ASN A 159 -11.32 10.69 -18.33
N LEU A 160 -10.08 10.25 -18.32
CA LEU A 160 -9.61 9.12 -17.54
C LEU A 160 -8.19 9.38 -17.05
N GLY A 161 -7.84 8.78 -15.94
CA GLY A 161 -6.53 8.92 -15.34
C GLY A 161 -6.28 7.93 -14.23
N ILE A 162 -5.02 7.78 -13.86
CA ILE A 162 -4.58 7.01 -12.70
C ILE A 162 -3.60 7.82 -11.86
N GLY A 163 -3.59 7.58 -10.57
CA GLY A 163 -2.74 8.26 -9.61
C GLY A 163 -2.13 7.30 -8.60
N HIS A 164 -1.05 7.76 -7.99
CA HIS A 164 -0.30 7.01 -7.00
C HIS A 164 0.24 7.92 -5.91
N THR A 165 0.21 7.45 -4.68
CA THR A 165 0.96 8.00 -3.55
C THR A 165 1.91 6.95 -3.02
N ARG A 166 3.20 7.33 -2.89
CA ARG A 166 4.29 6.40 -2.63
C ARG A 166 4.81 6.50 -1.22
N TYR A 167 5.08 5.32 -0.66
CA TYR A 167 6.02 5.14 0.43
C TYR A 167 7.13 4.21 -0.04
N SER A 168 8.40 4.55 0.21
CA SER A 168 9.51 3.67 -0.20
C SER A 168 9.67 2.50 0.75
N THR A 169 9.55 1.30 0.21
CA THR A 169 9.82 0.04 0.91
C THR A 169 11.25 -0.44 0.61
N SER A 170 11.51 -0.82 -0.61
CA SER A 170 12.78 -1.41 -1.07
C SER A 170 13.56 -0.51 -2.04
N ALA A 171 12.90 0.38 -2.79
CA ALA A 171 13.55 1.26 -3.75
C ALA A 171 13.91 2.62 -3.15
N ALA A 172 15.01 3.22 -3.63
CA ALA A 172 15.49 4.52 -3.17
C ALA A 172 14.43 5.63 -3.32
N SER A 173 14.48 6.60 -2.39
CA SER A 173 13.64 7.80 -2.40
C SER A 173 14.17 8.77 -3.46
N GLU A 174 13.86 8.50 -4.72
CA GLU A 174 14.28 9.26 -5.90
C GLU A 174 13.10 9.54 -6.83
N GLU A 175 13.12 10.66 -7.53
CA GLU A 175 12.05 11.09 -8.44
C GLU A 175 11.77 10.08 -9.57
N VAL A 176 12.80 9.37 -10.06
CA VAL A 176 12.68 8.32 -11.07
C VAL A 176 11.73 7.18 -10.63
N ASN A 177 11.57 7.00 -9.33
CA ASN A 177 10.73 5.99 -8.72
C ASN A 177 9.29 6.48 -8.45
N CYS A 178 8.95 7.73 -8.80
CA CYS A 178 7.59 8.22 -8.69
C CYS A 178 6.66 7.53 -9.69
N GLN A 179 5.58 6.98 -9.19
CA GLN A 179 4.52 6.36 -9.99
C GLN A 179 3.37 7.36 -10.26
N PRO A 180 2.49 7.11 -11.27
CA PRO A 180 2.44 5.96 -12.19
C PRO A 180 3.60 5.94 -13.19
N PHE A 181 4.05 4.73 -13.56
CA PHE A 181 5.03 4.57 -14.63
C PHE A 181 4.35 4.65 -15.98
N VAL A 182 4.97 5.37 -16.93
CA VAL A 182 4.50 5.45 -18.32
C VAL A 182 5.49 4.74 -19.23
N VAL A 183 4.98 3.80 -20.00
CA VAL A 183 5.75 3.02 -20.98
C VAL A 183 5.18 3.26 -22.37
N HIS A 184 6.04 3.56 -23.33
CA HIS A 184 5.67 3.69 -24.73
C HIS A 184 5.97 2.40 -25.48
N THR A 185 4.96 1.86 -26.15
CA THR A 185 5.04 0.62 -26.90
C THR A 185 4.72 0.86 -28.38
N ALA A 186 4.96 -0.14 -29.23
CA ALA A 186 4.55 -0.10 -30.63
C ALA A 186 3.03 0.12 -30.82
N HIS A 187 2.23 -0.31 -29.81
CA HIS A 187 0.76 -0.21 -29.85
C HIS A 187 0.21 1.03 -29.13
N GLY A 188 1.07 1.83 -28.49
CA GLY A 188 0.68 3.03 -27.77
C GLY A 188 1.31 3.15 -26.39
N ALA A 189 0.89 4.16 -25.64
CA ALA A 189 1.31 4.38 -24.27
C ALA A 189 0.48 3.56 -23.28
N LEU A 190 1.14 3.14 -22.22
CA LEU A 190 0.59 2.41 -21.07
C LEU A 190 1.04 3.12 -19.80
N ALA A 191 0.15 3.32 -18.84
CA ALA A 191 0.51 3.80 -17.53
C ALA A 191 0.12 2.77 -16.45
N VAL A 192 0.98 2.60 -15.44
CA VAL A 192 0.79 1.62 -14.35
C VAL A 192 1.04 2.26 -13.00
N ALA A 193 0.11 2.06 -12.08
CA ALA A 193 0.26 2.33 -10.66
C ALA A 193 0.14 1.00 -9.87
N HIS A 194 1.03 0.79 -8.91
CA HIS A 194 1.19 -0.46 -8.19
C HIS A 194 1.25 -0.24 -6.68
N ASN A 195 0.48 -1.01 -5.95
CA ASN A 195 0.58 -1.16 -4.49
C ASN A 195 0.91 -2.62 -4.17
N GLY A 196 1.99 -2.87 -3.41
CA GLY A 196 2.47 -4.19 -3.04
C GLY A 196 3.90 -4.48 -3.53
N GLU A 197 4.28 -5.75 -3.60
CA GLU A 197 5.57 -6.23 -4.06
C GLU A 197 5.41 -7.53 -4.85
N LEU A 198 6.13 -7.66 -5.98
CA LEU A 198 6.20 -8.92 -6.72
C LEU A 198 7.24 -9.82 -6.04
N VAL A 199 6.78 -10.85 -5.36
CA VAL A 199 7.61 -11.72 -4.52
C VAL A 199 8.62 -12.58 -5.29
N ASN A 200 8.42 -12.78 -6.60
CA ASN A 200 9.25 -13.61 -7.47
C ASN A 200 9.89 -12.84 -8.64
N CYS A 201 10.29 -11.59 -8.39
CA CYS A 201 10.88 -10.71 -9.43
C CYS A 201 12.07 -11.33 -10.16
N SER A 202 12.90 -12.12 -9.47
CA SER A 202 14.10 -12.74 -10.05
C SER A 202 13.73 -13.77 -11.09
N SER A 203 12.83 -14.70 -10.79
CA SER A 203 12.37 -15.73 -11.73
C SER A 203 11.62 -15.16 -12.92
N LEU A 204 10.83 -14.09 -12.72
CA LEU A 204 10.13 -13.39 -13.80
C LEU A 204 11.04 -12.71 -14.83
N ARG A 205 12.33 -12.53 -14.55
CA ARG A 205 13.31 -11.99 -15.51
C ARG A 205 13.83 -13.03 -16.49
N GLU A 206 13.87 -14.27 -16.08
CA GLU A 206 14.46 -15.37 -16.86
C GLU A 206 13.47 -15.94 -17.87
N ASP A 207 12.16 -15.87 -17.57
CA ASP A 207 11.10 -16.34 -18.44
C ASP A 207 10.83 -15.37 -19.61
N GLY A 208 11.48 -15.60 -20.73
CA GLY A 208 11.48 -14.74 -21.93
C GLY A 208 10.17 -14.67 -22.72
N PHE A 209 8.97 -14.88 -22.15
CA PHE A 209 7.70 -14.88 -22.88
C PHE A 209 6.64 -13.94 -22.31
N GLY A 210 6.05 -13.17 -23.23
CA GLY A 210 5.14 -12.07 -23.03
C GLY A 210 3.67 -12.37 -22.95
N PRO A 211 3.11 -12.61 -21.82
CA PRO A 211 1.71 -12.88 -21.65
C PRO A 211 0.87 -11.70 -21.21
N ARG A 212 -0.41 -11.84 -21.43
CA ARG A 212 -1.51 -10.97 -20.98
C ARG A 212 -1.54 -10.89 -19.44
N ILE A 213 -2.27 -9.94 -18.87
CA ILE A 213 -2.39 -9.72 -17.43
C ILE A 213 -2.69 -11.01 -16.64
N ASN A 214 -3.53 -11.90 -17.18
CA ASN A 214 -3.85 -13.18 -16.54
C ASN A 214 -2.65 -14.14 -16.39
N ASN A 215 -1.70 -14.09 -17.31
CA ASN A 215 -0.47 -14.88 -17.20
C ASN A 215 0.51 -14.25 -16.17
N LEU A 216 0.62 -12.92 -16.15
CA LEU A 216 1.32 -12.22 -15.06
C LEU A 216 0.81 -12.71 -13.71
N MET A 217 -0.51 -12.75 -13.52
CA MET A 217 -1.12 -13.17 -12.27
C MET A 217 -0.89 -14.64 -11.92
N ARG A 218 -0.71 -15.50 -12.90
CA ARG A 218 -0.33 -16.92 -12.69
C ARG A 218 1.14 -17.08 -12.32
N LEU A 219 2.00 -16.29 -12.95
CA LEU A 219 3.45 -16.32 -12.71
C LEU A 219 3.82 -15.59 -11.41
N ALA A 220 3.11 -14.52 -11.09
CA ALA A 220 3.25 -13.75 -9.84
C ALA A 220 1.91 -13.76 -9.08
N PRO A 221 1.57 -14.81 -8.33
CA PRO A 221 0.25 -14.96 -7.74
C PRO A 221 0.01 -14.05 -6.52
N LEU A 222 1.02 -13.34 -6.01
CA LEU A 222 1.01 -12.62 -4.71
C LEU A 222 1.95 -11.42 -4.82
N SER A 223 1.73 -10.40 -4.31
CA SER A 223 1.00 -9.59 -3.36
C SER A 223 0.89 -8.18 -3.95
N TYR A 224 -0.13 -7.89 -4.70
CA TYR A 224 -0.27 -6.62 -5.40
C TYR A 224 -1.71 -6.21 -5.67
N SER A 225 -1.90 -4.91 -5.81
CA SER A 225 -3.03 -4.30 -6.51
C SER A 225 -2.47 -3.39 -7.62
N LEU A 226 -2.93 -3.59 -8.86
CA LEU A 226 -2.50 -2.82 -10.02
C LEU A 226 -3.66 -2.00 -10.58
N VAL A 227 -3.35 -0.77 -10.97
CA VAL A 227 -4.23 0.07 -11.77
C VAL A 227 -3.48 0.43 -13.06
N ILE A 228 -3.99 -0.08 -14.18
CA ILE A 228 -3.34 0.00 -15.49
C ILE A 228 -4.22 0.83 -16.43
N MET A 229 -3.70 1.92 -16.97
CA MET A 229 -4.42 2.77 -17.92
C MET A 229 -3.89 2.54 -19.33
N LEU A 230 -4.79 2.26 -20.24
CA LEU A 230 -4.59 2.30 -21.68
C LEU A 230 -5.23 3.58 -22.26
N LYS A 231 -5.30 3.67 -23.59
CA LYS A 231 -5.84 4.83 -24.31
C LYS A 231 -7.18 5.33 -23.74
N ASP A 232 -8.14 4.44 -23.55
CA ASP A 232 -9.55 4.76 -23.26
C ASP A 232 -10.17 3.87 -22.18
N LYS A 233 -9.34 3.11 -21.45
CA LYS A 233 -9.76 2.14 -20.43
C LYS A 233 -8.80 2.10 -19.28
N ILE A 234 -9.32 1.73 -18.11
CA ILE A 234 -8.55 1.41 -16.91
C ILE A 234 -8.84 -0.05 -16.54
N TYR A 235 -7.80 -0.78 -16.19
CA TYR A 235 -7.90 -2.12 -15.61
C TYR A 235 -7.52 -2.06 -14.15
N ALA A 236 -8.39 -2.59 -13.30
CA ALA A 236 -8.15 -2.81 -11.89
C ALA A 236 -7.87 -4.31 -11.68
N VAL A 237 -6.74 -4.64 -11.10
CA VAL A 237 -6.26 -6.02 -10.95
C VAL A 237 -5.89 -6.27 -9.51
N ARG A 238 -6.44 -7.30 -8.91
CA ARG A 238 -6.10 -7.75 -7.55
C ARG A 238 -5.50 -9.14 -7.60
N ASP A 239 -4.42 -9.38 -6.86
CA ASP A 239 -3.75 -10.68 -6.85
C ASP A 239 -4.68 -11.84 -6.46
N PRO A 240 -4.38 -13.11 -6.85
CA PRO A 240 -5.23 -14.26 -6.59
C PRO A 240 -5.50 -14.57 -5.12
N TYR A 241 -4.62 -14.14 -4.21
CA TYR A 241 -4.83 -14.28 -2.77
C TYR A 241 -5.61 -13.10 -2.17
N GLY A 242 -5.80 -12.01 -2.93
CA GLY A 242 -6.44 -10.79 -2.46
C GLY A 242 -5.65 -10.07 -1.36
N ASN A 243 -4.32 -10.22 -1.35
CA ASN A 243 -3.48 -9.73 -0.26
C ASN A 243 -3.53 -8.21 -0.10
N ARG A 244 -3.47 -7.46 -1.22
CA ARG A 244 -3.60 -5.99 -1.16
C ARG A 244 -5.05 -5.55 -1.45
N PRO A 245 -5.53 -4.50 -0.75
CA PRO A 245 -6.89 -4.02 -0.94
C PRO A 245 -7.07 -3.30 -2.27
N LEU A 246 -8.26 -3.44 -2.87
CA LEU A 246 -8.69 -2.69 -4.03
C LEU A 246 -10.21 -2.67 -4.10
N CYS A 247 -10.82 -1.49 -4.25
CA CYS A 247 -12.27 -1.33 -4.29
C CYS A 247 -12.73 -0.40 -5.41
N LEU A 248 -13.99 -0.53 -5.79
CA LEU A 248 -14.66 0.19 -6.88
C LEU A 248 -15.74 1.11 -6.33
N GLY A 249 -15.85 2.28 -6.94
CA GLY A 249 -16.89 3.26 -6.66
C GLY A 249 -17.52 3.83 -7.92
N LYS A 250 -18.70 4.44 -7.74
CA LYS A 250 -19.49 5.10 -8.78
C LYS A 250 -19.62 6.58 -8.43
N ILE A 251 -19.19 7.48 -9.33
CA ILE A 251 -19.41 8.93 -9.20
C ILE A 251 -20.86 9.21 -9.57
N LEU A 252 -21.52 9.94 -8.70
CA LEU A 252 -22.93 10.30 -8.83
C LEU A 252 -23.09 11.78 -9.20
N PRO A 253 -24.19 12.17 -9.87
CA PRO A 253 -24.54 13.56 -10.11
C PRO A 253 -24.62 14.37 -8.80
N LEU A 254 -24.30 15.65 -8.89
CA LEU A 254 -24.45 16.58 -7.77
C LEU A 254 -25.89 16.58 -7.27
N GLY A 255 -26.06 16.51 -5.93
CA GLY A 255 -27.37 16.43 -5.30
C GLY A 255 -27.93 15.02 -5.11
N SER A 256 -27.27 13.99 -5.61
CA SER A 256 -27.65 12.61 -5.33
C SER A 256 -27.50 12.26 -3.84
N SER A 257 -28.35 11.36 -3.33
CA SER A 257 -28.25 10.92 -1.94
C SER A 257 -27.05 10.00 -1.73
N TYR A 258 -26.12 10.40 -0.88
CA TYR A 258 -24.94 9.61 -0.49
C TYR A 258 -25.20 8.64 0.67
N VAL A 259 -26.46 8.42 1.04
CA VAL A 259 -26.80 7.51 2.14
C VAL A 259 -26.30 6.10 1.82
N TYR A 260 -25.38 5.62 2.64
CA TYR A 260 -24.87 4.26 2.59
C TYR A 260 -26.00 3.28 2.94
N LYS A 261 -26.65 2.71 1.93
CA LYS A 261 -27.49 1.53 2.14
C LYS A 261 -26.58 0.32 2.16
N GLN A 262 -26.42 -0.30 3.33
CA GLN A 262 -25.78 -1.62 3.43
C GLN A 262 -26.55 -2.57 2.51
N SER A 263 -26.02 -2.79 1.30
CA SER A 263 -26.61 -3.75 0.37
C SER A 263 -26.28 -5.16 0.84
N SER A 264 -27.29 -5.97 1.10
CA SER A 264 -27.12 -7.42 1.21
C SER A 264 -26.46 -7.95 -0.07
N ALA A 265 -25.73 -9.06 0.03
CA ALA A 265 -25.02 -9.69 -1.10
C ALA A 265 -25.90 -9.93 -2.35
N GLN A 266 -27.22 -10.04 -2.18
CA GLN A 266 -28.19 -10.13 -3.27
C GLN A 266 -28.28 -8.87 -4.15
N HIS A 267 -27.98 -7.66 -3.63
CA HIS A 267 -27.94 -6.43 -4.43
C HIS A 267 -26.70 -6.31 -5.31
N ALA A 268 -25.59 -6.91 -4.92
CA ALA A 268 -24.37 -6.91 -5.74
C ALA A 268 -24.55 -7.70 -7.05
N ALA A 269 -25.28 -8.83 -7.00
CA ALA A 269 -25.60 -9.64 -8.19
C ALA A 269 -26.56 -8.94 -9.17
N VAL A 270 -27.48 -8.12 -8.66
CA VAL A 270 -28.43 -7.35 -9.49
C VAL A 270 -27.74 -6.20 -10.23
N LEU A 271 -26.72 -5.58 -9.61
CA LEU A 271 -25.90 -4.52 -10.26
C LEU A 271 -25.02 -5.05 -11.40
N MET A 272 -24.68 -6.35 -11.38
CA MET A 272 -23.91 -7.01 -12.43
C MET A 272 -24.69 -7.23 -13.73
N ASN A 273 -26.03 -7.38 -13.67
CA ASN A 273 -26.87 -7.82 -14.80
C ASN A 273 -27.76 -6.73 -15.41
N GLY A 274 -27.67 -5.47 -15.01
CA GLY A 274 -28.31 -4.33 -15.67
C GLY A 274 -29.85 -4.35 -15.70
N THR A 275 -30.51 -5.17 -14.88
CA THR A 275 -31.99 -5.25 -14.83
C THR A 275 -32.51 -4.85 -13.45
N ALA A 276 -32.50 -3.55 -13.16
CA ALA A 276 -33.24 -3.00 -12.03
C ALA A 276 -34.72 -2.83 -12.45
N LYS A 277 -35.59 -3.61 -11.87
CA LYS A 277 -37.02 -3.36 -11.92
C LYS A 277 -37.39 -2.32 -10.85
N ASN A 278 -37.87 -1.14 -11.32
CA ASN A 278 -38.49 -0.08 -10.51
C ASN A 278 -37.64 0.67 -9.49
N GLY A 279 -36.72 1.51 -9.96
CA GLY A 279 -36.09 2.61 -9.25
C GLY A 279 -35.39 3.48 -10.27
N ILE A 280 -35.47 4.80 -10.13
CA ILE A 280 -34.71 5.73 -10.98
C ILE A 280 -33.23 5.36 -10.81
N GLU A 281 -32.67 4.71 -11.81
CA GLU A 281 -31.26 4.35 -11.83
C GLU A 281 -30.45 5.64 -11.95
N GLU A 282 -29.86 6.11 -10.86
CA GLU A 282 -29.00 7.30 -10.87
C GLU A 282 -27.88 7.06 -11.89
N ARG A 283 -27.92 7.82 -12.98
CA ARG A 283 -26.95 7.73 -14.08
C ARG A 283 -25.55 8.04 -13.53
N ALA A 284 -24.60 7.13 -13.69
CA ALA A 284 -23.21 7.38 -13.32
C ALA A 284 -22.62 8.51 -14.16
N GLU A 285 -21.92 9.44 -13.52
CA GLU A 285 -21.04 10.42 -14.19
C GLU A 285 -19.62 9.88 -14.39
N GLY A 286 -19.25 8.85 -13.63
CA GLY A 286 -17.96 8.20 -13.72
C GLY A 286 -17.81 7.00 -12.79
N TRP A 287 -16.66 6.39 -12.90
CA TRP A 287 -16.24 5.23 -12.10
C TRP A 287 -14.88 5.48 -11.51
N VAL A 288 -14.66 4.94 -10.31
CA VAL A 288 -13.37 5.05 -9.60
C VAL A 288 -12.92 3.69 -9.09
N VAL A 289 -11.62 3.53 -9.01
CA VAL A 289 -10.93 2.44 -8.32
C VAL A 289 -9.95 3.02 -7.32
N SER A 290 -9.85 2.42 -6.14
CA SER A 290 -9.00 2.91 -5.05
C SER A 290 -8.51 1.76 -4.18
N SER A 291 -7.35 1.92 -3.56
CA SER A 291 -6.88 1.02 -2.51
C SER A 291 -7.88 0.95 -1.34
N GLU A 292 -8.49 2.07 -0.97
CA GLU A 292 -9.44 2.17 0.14
C GLU A 292 -10.70 2.96 -0.25
N SER A 293 -11.81 2.67 0.42
CA SER A 293 -13.09 3.36 0.20
C SER A 293 -13.20 4.72 0.88
N CYS A 294 -12.30 5.06 1.80
CA CYS A 294 -12.38 6.26 2.64
C CYS A 294 -12.40 7.60 1.86
N GLY A 295 -11.88 7.62 0.63
CA GLY A 295 -11.87 8.81 -0.23
C GLY A 295 -13.13 9.02 -1.04
N PHE A 296 -14.04 8.05 -1.11
CA PHE A 296 -15.16 8.11 -2.05
C PHE A 296 -16.15 9.23 -1.75
N LEU A 297 -16.48 9.45 -0.48
CA LEU A 297 -17.40 10.52 -0.10
C LEU A 297 -16.88 11.92 -0.49
N SER A 298 -15.57 12.16 -0.33
CA SER A 298 -14.97 13.48 -0.63
C SER A 298 -14.96 13.84 -2.11
N ILE A 299 -15.15 12.86 -2.99
CA ILE A 299 -15.20 13.03 -4.45
C ILE A 299 -16.60 12.80 -5.04
N GLY A 300 -17.63 12.71 -4.21
CA GLY A 300 -19.00 12.45 -4.67
C GLY A 300 -19.19 11.04 -5.25
N ALA A 301 -18.41 10.07 -4.79
CA ALA A 301 -18.56 8.68 -5.22
C ALA A 301 -19.20 7.82 -4.13
N ARG A 302 -19.98 6.84 -4.58
CA ARG A 302 -20.55 5.77 -3.74
C ARG A 302 -19.71 4.51 -3.89
N TYR A 303 -19.40 3.85 -2.77
CA TYR A 303 -18.79 2.52 -2.75
C TYR A 303 -19.70 1.51 -3.47
N VAL A 304 -19.14 0.71 -4.37
CA VAL A 304 -19.84 -0.35 -5.10
C VAL A 304 -19.49 -1.70 -4.48
N ARG A 305 -18.21 -2.10 -4.55
CA ARG A 305 -17.70 -3.35 -4.02
C ARG A 305 -16.17 -3.37 -4.01
N GLU A 306 -15.60 -4.37 -3.40
CA GLU A 306 -14.20 -4.72 -3.61
C GLU A 306 -13.99 -5.39 -4.97
N VAL A 307 -12.77 -5.29 -5.49
CA VAL A 307 -12.26 -6.18 -6.54
C VAL A 307 -11.98 -7.51 -5.87
N LEU A 308 -12.53 -8.59 -6.41
CA LEU A 308 -12.37 -9.93 -5.83
C LEU A 308 -10.93 -10.44 -5.98
N PRO A 309 -10.48 -11.35 -5.11
CA PRO A 309 -9.19 -12.02 -5.30
C PRO A 309 -9.07 -12.64 -6.69
N GLY A 310 -7.97 -12.36 -7.39
CA GLY A 310 -7.73 -12.84 -8.74
C GLY A 310 -8.50 -12.11 -9.85
N GLU A 311 -9.35 -11.14 -9.52
CA GLU A 311 -10.21 -10.48 -10.49
C GLU A 311 -9.47 -9.40 -11.29
N ILE A 312 -9.75 -9.38 -12.59
CA ILE A 312 -9.39 -8.32 -13.54
C ILE A 312 -10.67 -7.59 -13.96
N VAL A 313 -10.79 -6.33 -13.56
CA VAL A 313 -11.94 -5.47 -13.89
C VAL A 313 -11.54 -4.44 -14.94
N GLU A 314 -12.29 -4.38 -16.04
CA GLU A 314 -12.20 -3.31 -17.02
C GLU A 314 -13.16 -2.18 -16.65
N MET A 315 -12.66 -0.97 -16.57
CA MET A 315 -13.41 0.26 -16.41
C MET A 315 -13.36 1.06 -17.71
N SER A 316 -14.51 1.42 -18.23
CA SER A 316 -14.65 2.19 -19.48
C SER A 316 -15.74 3.25 -19.32
N ARG A 317 -15.91 4.12 -20.31
CA ARG A 317 -17.01 5.10 -20.34
C ARG A 317 -18.40 4.44 -20.26
N ARG A 318 -18.51 3.15 -20.63
CA ARG A 318 -19.76 2.39 -20.64
C ARG A 318 -20.07 1.74 -19.29
N GLY A 319 -19.11 1.70 -18.38
CA GLY A 319 -19.25 1.06 -17.08
C GLY A 319 -18.04 0.20 -16.70
N ILE A 320 -18.26 -0.66 -15.73
CA ILE A 320 -17.30 -1.62 -15.22
C ILE A 320 -17.75 -3.05 -15.59
N ARG A 321 -16.81 -3.91 -15.90
CA ARG A 321 -17.07 -5.34 -16.14
C ARG A 321 -15.89 -6.19 -15.71
N THR A 322 -16.16 -7.36 -15.17
CA THR A 322 -15.14 -8.39 -14.95
C THR A 322 -14.70 -8.96 -16.29
N VAL A 323 -13.39 -8.96 -16.56
CA VAL A 323 -12.80 -9.50 -17.78
C VAL A 323 -12.38 -10.94 -17.58
N ALA A 324 -11.77 -11.23 -16.44
CA ALA A 324 -11.30 -12.56 -16.07
C ALA A 324 -11.15 -12.65 -14.54
N VAL A 325 -11.11 -13.87 -14.05
CA VAL A 325 -10.68 -14.20 -12.68
C VAL A 325 -9.59 -15.26 -12.79
N VAL A 326 -8.44 -14.98 -12.19
CA VAL A 326 -7.34 -15.93 -12.09
C VAL A 326 -7.46 -16.62 -10.75
N GLU A 327 -7.76 -17.91 -10.78
CA GLU A 327 -7.92 -18.70 -9.58
C GLU A 327 -6.56 -18.91 -8.88
N ARG A 328 -6.58 -18.85 -7.55
CA ARG A 328 -5.46 -19.31 -6.72
C ARG A 328 -5.42 -20.84 -6.70
N PRO A 329 -4.30 -21.47 -6.31
CA PRO A 329 -4.24 -22.92 -6.11
C PRO A 329 -5.37 -23.40 -5.18
N ALA A 330 -6.06 -24.49 -5.56
CA ALA A 330 -7.28 -24.95 -4.90
C ALA A 330 -7.12 -25.25 -3.39
N GLU A 331 -5.91 -25.63 -2.97
CA GLU A 331 -5.57 -25.97 -1.57
C GLU A 331 -5.25 -24.73 -0.72
N LYS A 332 -5.17 -23.54 -1.32
CA LYS A 332 -4.78 -22.30 -0.64
C LYS A 332 -5.98 -21.41 -0.36
N GLN A 333 -6.00 -20.82 0.81
CA GLN A 333 -7.03 -19.86 1.20
C GLN A 333 -6.71 -18.45 0.72
N GLN A 334 -7.71 -17.56 0.70
CA GLN A 334 -7.51 -16.12 0.60
C GLN A 334 -6.58 -15.66 1.72
N ALA A 335 -5.78 -14.62 1.46
CA ALA A 335 -4.80 -14.12 2.43
C ALA A 335 -4.76 -12.59 2.44
N PHE A 336 -5.92 -11.96 2.73
CA PHE A 336 -5.99 -10.51 2.91
C PHE A 336 -5.11 -10.10 4.08
N CYS A 337 -4.32 -9.04 3.93
CA CYS A 337 -3.40 -8.61 4.97
C CYS A 337 -4.15 -8.15 6.23
N ILE A 338 -3.98 -8.86 7.34
CA ILE A 338 -4.66 -8.53 8.60
C ILE A 338 -4.21 -7.18 9.17
N PHE A 339 -3.01 -6.71 8.82
CA PHE A 339 -2.49 -5.40 9.24
C PHE A 339 -3.21 -4.22 8.61
N GLU A 340 -3.99 -4.41 7.55
CA GLU A 340 -4.92 -3.39 7.06
C GLU A 340 -5.94 -3.04 8.16
N TYR A 341 -6.46 -4.04 8.89
CA TYR A 341 -7.32 -3.81 10.04
C TYR A 341 -6.56 -3.25 11.24
N VAL A 342 -5.36 -3.74 11.54
CA VAL A 342 -4.60 -3.32 12.71
C VAL A 342 -4.18 -1.85 12.59
N TYR A 343 -3.53 -1.48 11.47
CA TYR A 343 -2.83 -0.19 11.39
C TYR A 343 -3.00 0.58 10.07
N PHE A 344 -2.85 -0.08 8.89
CA PHE A 344 -2.63 0.67 7.65
C PHE A 344 -3.84 1.45 7.18
N ALA A 345 -5.01 0.81 7.13
CA ALA A 345 -6.20 1.43 6.61
C ALA A 345 -6.74 2.53 7.52
N ARG A 346 -7.35 3.53 6.92
CA ARG A 346 -8.13 4.52 7.67
C ARG A 346 -9.32 3.86 8.35
N ALA A 347 -9.65 4.32 9.54
CA ALA A 347 -10.69 3.71 10.37
C ALA A 347 -12.09 3.68 9.70
N ASP A 348 -12.36 4.62 8.80
CA ASP A 348 -13.62 4.73 8.05
C ASP A 348 -13.63 3.95 6.72
N SER A 349 -12.55 3.24 6.38
CA SER A 349 -12.52 2.33 5.24
C SER A 349 -13.33 1.07 5.51
N ILE A 350 -13.85 0.49 4.42
CA ILE A 350 -14.67 -0.72 4.44
C ILE A 350 -13.92 -1.81 3.70
N PHE A 351 -13.71 -2.94 4.39
CA PHE A 351 -13.19 -4.19 3.82
C PHE A 351 -14.07 -5.35 4.24
N GLU A 352 -14.27 -6.30 3.36
CA GLU A 352 -15.02 -7.55 3.62
C GLU A 352 -16.38 -7.28 4.26
N GLY A 353 -17.00 -6.16 3.86
CA GLY A 353 -18.33 -5.75 4.33
C GLY A 353 -18.36 -5.12 5.72
N GLN A 354 -17.21 -4.89 6.38
CA GLN A 354 -17.13 -4.24 7.68
C GLN A 354 -16.25 -2.99 7.66
N MET A 355 -16.52 -2.07 8.58
CA MET A 355 -15.69 -0.89 8.79
C MET A 355 -14.46 -1.25 9.63
N VAL A 356 -13.28 -0.77 9.24
CA VAL A 356 -12.02 -0.98 9.97
C VAL A 356 -12.12 -0.57 11.43
N TYR A 357 -12.80 0.55 11.72
CA TYR A 357 -13.08 1.00 13.09
C TYR A 357 -13.74 -0.10 13.94
N SER A 358 -14.72 -0.82 13.38
CA SER A 358 -15.44 -1.87 14.10
C SER A 358 -14.54 -3.06 14.46
N ALA A 359 -13.66 -3.47 13.55
CA ALA A 359 -12.68 -4.52 13.83
C ALA A 359 -11.70 -4.09 14.94
N ARG A 360 -11.16 -2.87 14.88
CA ARG A 360 -10.27 -2.33 15.93
C ARG A 360 -10.95 -2.25 17.29
N LEU A 361 -12.22 -1.87 17.32
CA LEU A 361 -13.00 -1.86 18.56
C LEU A 361 -13.15 -3.25 19.14
N GLN A 362 -13.34 -4.28 18.29
CA GLN A 362 -13.38 -5.68 18.77
C GLN A 362 -12.01 -6.17 19.26
N CYS A 363 -10.89 -5.77 18.60
CA CYS A 363 -9.55 -6.06 19.13
C CYS A 363 -9.39 -5.57 20.57
N GLY A 364 -9.84 -4.34 20.86
CA GLY A 364 -9.80 -3.81 22.22
C GLY A 364 -10.67 -4.57 23.21
N ARG A 365 -11.86 -5.06 22.79
CA ARG A 365 -12.72 -5.91 23.63
C ARG A 365 -12.06 -7.26 23.94
N MET A 366 -11.46 -7.89 22.93
CA MET A 366 -10.73 -9.16 23.13
C MET A 366 -9.53 -8.95 24.06
N LEU A 367 -8.77 -7.90 23.84
CA LEU A 367 -7.61 -7.54 24.66
C LEU A 367 -7.99 -7.35 26.14
N ALA A 368 -9.13 -6.71 26.43
CA ALA A 368 -9.62 -6.57 27.80
C ALA A 368 -10.04 -7.91 28.46
N ARG A 369 -10.45 -8.90 27.66
CA ARG A 369 -10.76 -10.25 28.15
C ARG A 369 -9.50 -11.07 28.40
N GLU A 370 -8.51 -10.98 27.51
CA GLU A 370 -7.27 -11.72 27.60
C GLU A 370 -6.33 -11.16 28.67
N SER A 371 -6.29 -9.82 28.80
CA SER A 371 -5.34 -9.13 29.68
C SER A 371 -6.01 -8.03 30.50
N PRO A 372 -6.92 -8.36 31.41
CA PRO A 372 -7.54 -7.40 32.32
C PRO A 372 -6.50 -6.84 33.30
N VAL A 373 -6.74 -5.62 33.75
CA VAL A 373 -5.93 -4.98 34.80
C VAL A 373 -6.81 -4.01 35.59
N ASP A 374 -6.55 -3.88 36.90
CA ASP A 374 -7.20 -2.90 37.75
C ASP A 374 -6.55 -1.52 37.55
N ALA A 375 -7.31 -0.54 37.09
CA ALA A 375 -6.85 0.79 36.81
C ALA A 375 -7.98 1.81 36.91
N ASP A 376 -7.64 3.11 36.97
CA ASP A 376 -8.61 4.18 37.13
C ASP A 376 -9.18 4.65 35.79
N ILE A 377 -8.38 4.61 34.74
CA ILE A 377 -8.75 5.07 33.39
C ILE A 377 -8.10 4.24 32.29
N VAL A 378 -8.81 4.18 31.16
CA VAL A 378 -8.29 3.70 29.87
C VAL A 378 -8.01 4.90 28.99
N SER A 379 -6.89 4.91 28.31
CA SER A 379 -6.54 5.91 27.31
C SER A 379 -5.88 5.27 26.07
N SER A 380 -5.55 6.09 25.10
CA SER A 380 -4.91 5.61 23.87
C SER A 380 -3.69 6.43 23.47
N VAL A 381 -2.82 5.81 22.69
CA VAL A 381 -1.89 6.57 21.85
C VAL A 381 -2.68 7.13 20.67
N PRO A 382 -2.81 8.47 20.54
CA PRO A 382 -3.57 9.08 19.47
C PRO A 382 -2.85 8.95 18.11
N GLU A 383 -3.55 8.62 17.01
CA GLU A 383 -4.97 8.28 16.86
C GLU A 383 -5.14 6.76 16.64
N SER A 384 -4.02 6.04 16.50
CA SER A 384 -3.96 4.63 16.08
C SER A 384 -4.64 3.68 17.08
N GLY A 385 -4.40 3.86 18.37
CA GLY A 385 -4.97 3.03 19.43
C GLY A 385 -6.41 3.38 19.84
N THR A 386 -6.99 4.50 19.36
CA THR A 386 -8.22 5.06 19.92
C THR A 386 -9.43 4.12 19.82
N ALA A 387 -9.64 3.48 18.67
CA ALA A 387 -10.78 2.57 18.50
C ALA A 387 -10.67 1.34 19.41
N ALA A 388 -9.47 0.78 19.55
CA ALA A 388 -9.21 -0.34 20.46
C ALA A 388 -9.37 0.09 21.92
N ALA A 389 -8.92 1.29 22.31
CA ALA A 389 -9.10 1.82 23.66
C ALA A 389 -10.59 1.96 24.03
N HIS A 390 -11.43 2.43 23.11
CA HIS A 390 -12.87 2.43 23.34
C HIS A 390 -13.44 1.01 23.50
N GLY A 391 -12.92 0.04 22.74
CA GLY A 391 -13.29 -1.37 22.89
C GLY A 391 -12.91 -1.92 24.24
N TYR A 392 -11.67 -1.68 24.68
CA TYR A 392 -11.16 -2.07 25.98
C TYR A 392 -11.97 -1.46 27.13
N ALA A 393 -12.19 -0.15 27.11
CA ALA A 393 -12.95 0.57 28.12
C ALA A 393 -14.38 0.02 28.25
N ARG A 394 -15.07 -0.23 27.13
CA ARG A 394 -16.43 -0.81 27.14
C ARG A 394 -16.47 -2.22 27.70
N GLN A 395 -15.44 -3.02 27.50
CA GLN A 395 -15.39 -4.41 27.95
C GLN A 395 -14.97 -4.52 29.42
N SER A 396 -13.99 -3.68 29.86
CA SER A 396 -13.48 -3.69 31.24
C SER A 396 -14.38 -2.93 32.23
N GLY A 397 -15.23 -2.01 31.72
CA GLY A 397 -16.00 -1.08 32.57
C GLY A 397 -15.18 0.11 33.11
N ILE A 398 -13.88 0.18 32.81
CA ILE A 398 -13.01 1.29 33.20
C ILE A 398 -13.30 2.49 32.26
N PRO A 399 -13.49 3.71 32.80
CA PRO A 399 -13.82 4.87 31.96
C PRO A 399 -12.68 5.26 31.01
N PHE A 400 -13.04 5.64 29.79
CA PHE A 400 -12.08 6.20 28.82
C PHE A 400 -11.85 7.67 29.11
N MET A 401 -10.57 8.09 29.16
CA MET A 401 -10.16 9.48 29.31
C MET A 401 -8.88 9.73 28.52
N GLU A 402 -8.82 10.81 27.74
CA GLU A 402 -7.60 11.18 27.02
C GLU A 402 -6.52 11.64 28.01
N VAL A 403 -5.32 11.07 27.91
CA VAL A 403 -4.12 11.47 28.68
C VAL A 403 -3.04 12.08 27.79
N LEU A 404 -3.16 11.93 26.47
CA LEU A 404 -2.25 12.45 25.46
C LEU A 404 -2.99 13.32 24.46
N CYS A 405 -2.41 14.45 24.12
CA CYS A 405 -2.82 15.29 23.00
C CYS A 405 -1.78 15.22 21.88
N LYS A 406 -2.23 14.95 20.64
CA LYS A 406 -1.36 14.91 19.46
C LYS A 406 -1.29 16.28 18.80
N ASN A 407 -0.07 16.76 18.55
CA ASN A 407 0.15 17.94 17.72
C ASN A 407 -0.12 17.61 16.25
N ARG A 408 -1.22 18.13 15.69
CA ARG A 408 -1.66 17.87 14.31
C ARG A 408 -0.73 18.46 13.24
N TYR A 409 0.07 19.46 13.61
CA TYR A 409 0.97 20.18 12.70
C TYR A 409 2.38 19.58 12.67
N VAL A 410 2.70 18.70 13.61
CA VAL A 410 3.92 17.89 13.55
C VAL A 410 3.61 16.65 12.73
N GLY A 411 4.03 16.70 11.48
CA GLY A 411 4.03 15.54 10.58
C GLY A 411 4.93 14.43 11.11
N ARG A 412 5.17 13.39 10.32
CA ARG A 412 6.16 12.38 10.67
C ARG A 412 7.51 13.06 10.83
N THR A 413 8.14 12.84 11.98
CA THR A 413 9.49 13.30 12.24
C THR A 413 10.40 12.57 11.27
N PHE A 414 10.86 13.28 10.24
CA PHE A 414 11.93 12.82 9.36
C PHE A 414 13.09 12.29 10.19
N ILE A 415 13.74 11.25 9.69
CA ILE A 415 14.86 10.52 10.26
C ILE A 415 15.83 11.49 10.95
N GLN A 416 15.80 11.51 12.26
CA GLN A 416 16.75 12.29 13.03
C GLN A 416 17.95 11.41 13.38
N PRO A 417 19.18 11.83 13.10
CA PRO A 417 20.36 10.97 13.19
C PRO A 417 20.81 10.63 14.62
N SER A 418 20.22 11.22 15.66
CA SER A 418 20.61 10.96 17.04
C SER A 418 19.44 10.58 17.95
N THR A 419 19.70 9.74 18.96
CA THR A 419 18.72 9.30 19.97
C THR A 419 18.09 10.49 20.72
N ARG A 420 18.86 11.53 21.02
CA ARG A 420 18.38 12.77 21.67
C ARG A 420 17.37 13.52 20.81
N LEU A 421 17.59 13.60 19.50
CA LEU A 421 16.66 14.25 18.58
C LEU A 421 15.39 13.42 18.37
N ARG A 422 15.46 12.09 18.48
CA ARG A 422 14.29 11.21 18.45
C ARG A 422 13.40 11.36 19.68
N GLN A 423 13.98 11.47 20.86
CA GLN A 423 13.24 11.74 22.11
C GLN A 423 12.57 13.13 22.05
N LEU A 424 13.25 14.14 21.52
CA LEU A 424 12.67 15.45 21.26
C LEU A 424 11.55 15.39 20.19
N GLY A 425 11.61 14.44 19.25
CA GLY A 425 10.57 14.19 18.24
C GLY A 425 9.24 13.75 18.86
N VAL A 426 9.28 12.84 19.84
CA VAL A 426 8.07 12.40 20.56
C VAL A 426 7.49 13.54 21.41
N ALA A 427 8.35 14.28 22.13
CA ALA A 427 7.92 15.43 22.93
C ALA A 427 7.30 16.57 22.07
N LYS A 428 7.70 16.72 20.80
CA LYS A 428 7.06 17.63 19.85
C LYS A 428 5.74 17.12 19.35
N LYS A 429 5.55 15.80 19.30
CA LYS A 429 4.37 15.15 18.71
C LYS A 429 3.23 14.97 19.71
N PHE A 430 3.56 14.68 20.98
CA PHE A 430 2.59 14.43 22.03
C PHE A 430 2.80 15.34 23.22
N GLY A 431 1.70 15.84 23.79
CA GLY A 431 1.66 16.52 25.08
C GLY A 431 0.84 15.70 26.07
N ALA A 432 1.30 15.59 27.32
CA ALA A 432 0.50 14.96 28.36
C ALA A 432 -0.55 15.94 28.90
N LEU A 433 -1.77 15.47 29.11
CA LEU A 433 -2.84 16.19 29.77
C LEU A 433 -2.71 15.97 31.29
N SER A 434 -1.84 16.74 31.95
CA SER A 434 -1.40 16.50 33.32
C SER A 434 -2.53 16.44 34.34
N GLU A 435 -3.65 17.16 34.13
CA GLU A 435 -4.82 17.11 35.00
C GLU A 435 -5.50 15.72 34.96
N ASN A 436 -5.49 15.08 33.80
CA ASN A 436 -6.07 13.74 33.61
C ASN A 436 -5.13 12.62 34.06
N VAL A 437 -3.83 12.90 34.13
CA VAL A 437 -2.75 11.93 34.39
C VAL A 437 -2.43 11.81 35.87
N ARG A 438 -2.37 12.95 36.60
CA ARG A 438 -1.81 13.01 37.95
C ARG A 438 -2.50 12.07 38.93
N GLY A 439 -1.70 11.19 39.55
CA GLY A 439 -2.13 10.23 40.55
C GLY A 439 -2.99 9.08 40.02
N LYS A 440 -3.13 8.94 38.67
CA LYS A 440 -3.97 7.90 38.07
C LYS A 440 -3.17 6.66 37.71
N ARG A 441 -3.81 5.51 37.83
CA ARG A 441 -3.40 4.22 37.25
C ARG A 441 -4.02 4.14 35.85
N ILE A 442 -3.19 4.07 34.82
CA ILE A 442 -3.59 4.26 33.42
C ILE A 442 -3.40 2.98 32.63
N VAL A 443 -4.42 2.52 31.93
CA VAL A 443 -4.28 1.53 30.83
C VAL A 443 -4.10 2.32 29.54
N LEU A 444 -2.90 2.28 28.98
CA LEU A 444 -2.60 2.92 27.69
C LEU A 444 -2.65 1.90 26.57
N ILE A 445 -3.57 2.12 25.61
CA ILE A 445 -3.77 1.24 24.46
C ILE A 445 -3.02 1.79 23.25
N ASP A 446 -2.24 0.93 22.58
CA ASP A 446 -1.68 1.21 21.26
C ASP A 446 -2.03 0.11 20.27
N ASP A 447 -1.87 0.36 18.96
CA ASP A 447 -2.20 -0.62 17.92
C ASP A 447 -1.16 -1.74 17.82
N SER A 448 0.13 -1.40 17.85
CA SER A 448 1.24 -2.34 17.63
C SER A 448 2.58 -1.79 18.12
N ILE A 449 3.51 -2.69 18.49
CA ILE A 449 4.91 -2.35 18.77
C ILE A 449 5.81 -3.12 17.79
N VAL A 450 6.67 -2.40 17.07
CA VAL A 450 7.62 -3.00 16.11
C VAL A 450 9.04 -2.94 16.66
N ARG A 451 9.64 -1.75 16.78
CA ARG A 451 10.99 -1.53 17.29
C ARG A 451 11.05 -1.04 18.75
N GLY A 452 9.94 -0.68 19.33
CA GLY A 452 9.85 -0.19 20.71
C GLY A 452 10.32 1.25 20.95
N ASN A 453 10.72 1.99 19.90
CA ASN A 453 11.36 3.30 20.06
C ASN A 453 10.40 4.44 20.49
N THR A 454 9.11 4.27 20.34
CA THR A 454 8.09 5.31 20.61
C THR A 454 7.50 5.19 21.99
N ILE A 455 7.31 3.97 22.49
CA ILE A 455 6.53 3.71 23.70
C ILE A 455 7.26 4.20 24.97
N GLY A 456 8.58 3.99 25.10
CA GLY A 456 9.35 4.44 26.24
C GLY A 456 9.29 5.95 26.49
N PRO A 457 9.53 6.81 25.47
CA PRO A 457 9.33 8.25 25.57
C PRO A 457 7.90 8.67 25.96
N ILE A 458 6.87 7.94 25.51
CA ILE A 458 5.48 8.22 25.87
C ILE A 458 5.25 7.89 27.36
N ILE A 459 5.73 6.74 27.84
CA ILE A 459 5.61 6.36 29.25
C ILE A 459 6.33 7.39 30.13
N LYS A 460 7.57 7.78 29.75
CA LYS A 460 8.29 8.82 30.46
C LYS A 460 7.48 10.12 30.55
N LEU A 461 6.83 10.54 29.45
CA LEU A 461 5.99 11.73 29.42
C LEU A 461 4.80 11.63 30.41
N LEU A 462 4.16 10.46 30.52
CA LEU A 462 3.09 10.22 31.48
C LEU A 462 3.60 10.17 32.93
N ARG A 463 4.75 9.55 33.18
CA ARG A 463 5.39 9.55 34.50
C ARG A 463 5.78 10.96 34.96
N ASP A 464 6.38 11.75 34.05
CA ASP A 464 6.75 13.15 34.32
C ASP A 464 5.50 14.02 34.59
N ALA A 465 4.32 13.66 34.05
CA ALA A 465 3.04 14.28 34.33
C ALA A 465 2.37 13.77 35.63
N GLY A 466 2.97 12.80 36.32
CA GLY A 466 2.53 12.30 37.63
C GLY A 466 1.61 11.08 37.59
N ALA A 467 1.69 10.23 36.55
CA ALA A 467 0.99 8.94 36.54
C ALA A 467 1.46 8.03 37.69
N ALA A 468 0.52 7.43 38.44
CA ALA A 468 0.82 6.48 39.50
C ALA A 468 1.28 5.13 38.90
N GLU A 469 0.50 4.60 37.96
CA GLU A 469 0.82 3.37 37.21
C GLU A 469 0.52 3.56 35.71
N VAL A 470 1.30 2.88 34.86
CA VAL A 470 1.09 2.85 33.41
C VAL A 470 1.16 1.41 32.90
N HIS A 471 0.01 0.87 32.56
CA HIS A 471 -0.16 -0.46 32.01
C HIS A 471 -0.36 -0.39 30.51
N ILE A 472 0.54 -0.99 29.73
CA ILE A 472 0.47 -0.99 28.28
C ILE A 472 -0.33 -2.19 27.80
N ARG A 473 -1.24 -1.95 26.86
CA ARG A 473 -2.02 -3.00 26.19
C ARG A 473 -1.99 -2.78 24.68
N ILE A 474 -1.49 -3.77 23.95
CA ILE A 474 -1.27 -3.69 22.50
C ILE A 474 -2.35 -4.47 21.78
N ALA A 475 -3.09 -3.78 20.89
CA ALA A 475 -4.25 -4.34 20.20
C ALA A 475 -3.89 -5.24 19.00
N SER A 476 -2.65 -5.71 18.95
CA SER A 476 -2.16 -6.73 18.01
C SER A 476 -1.21 -7.69 18.71
N PRO A 477 -0.97 -8.88 18.12
CA PRO A 477 0.10 -9.77 18.59
C PRO A 477 1.49 -9.17 18.37
N PRO A 478 2.52 -9.70 19.05
CA PRO A 478 3.90 -9.29 18.81
C PRO A 478 4.34 -9.66 17.40
N LEU A 479 4.98 -8.70 16.70
CA LEU A 479 5.59 -8.95 15.39
C LEU A 479 6.92 -9.68 15.57
N LYS A 480 6.98 -10.90 15.01
CA LYS A 480 8.15 -11.79 15.14
C LYS A 480 8.88 -12.03 13.82
N TYR A 481 8.21 -11.79 12.69
CA TYR A 481 8.72 -12.10 11.36
C TYR A 481 8.66 -10.90 10.43
N PRO A 482 9.64 -10.73 9.52
CA PRO A 482 9.59 -9.69 8.50
C PRO A 482 8.42 -9.91 7.53
N CYS A 483 8.04 -8.87 6.80
CA CYS A 483 7.03 -8.97 5.77
C CYS A 483 7.69 -9.01 4.39
N TYR A 484 7.34 -10.01 3.59
CA TYR A 484 7.73 -10.13 2.17
C TYR A 484 6.59 -9.77 1.22
N MET A 485 5.44 -9.33 1.76
CA MET A 485 4.20 -9.06 1.01
C MET A 485 3.99 -7.55 0.76
N GLY A 486 5.08 -6.78 0.63
CA GLY A 486 5.04 -5.36 0.28
C GLY A 486 4.92 -4.38 1.44
N ILE A 487 4.97 -4.85 2.69
CA ILE A 487 5.03 -4.01 3.88
C ILE A 487 6.48 -3.93 4.36
N ASN A 488 6.95 -2.73 4.66
CA ASN A 488 8.28 -2.58 5.23
C ASN A 488 8.28 -2.89 6.74
N ILE A 489 8.09 -4.16 7.09
CA ILE A 489 8.42 -4.66 8.43
C ILE A 489 9.90 -5.02 8.42
N PRO A 490 10.67 -4.53 9.41
CA PRO A 490 12.13 -4.67 9.42
C PRO A 490 12.58 -6.12 9.54
N THR A 491 13.91 -6.30 9.41
CA THR A 491 14.53 -7.60 9.60
C THR A 491 14.22 -8.17 10.99
N ARG A 492 14.34 -9.47 11.14
CA ARG A 492 14.00 -10.19 12.38
C ARG A 492 14.75 -9.64 13.60
N GLU A 493 16.01 -9.22 13.39
CA GLU A 493 16.89 -8.66 14.44
C GLU A 493 16.42 -7.27 14.92
N GLU A 494 15.70 -6.53 14.10
CA GLU A 494 15.18 -5.21 14.48
C GLU A 494 13.85 -5.26 15.21
N LEU A 495 13.13 -6.41 15.16
CA LEU A 495 11.86 -6.60 15.84
C LEU A 495 12.07 -6.78 17.34
N ILE A 496 11.46 -5.89 18.14
CA ILE A 496 11.67 -5.87 19.59
C ILE A 496 11.17 -7.16 20.25
N ALA A 497 10.10 -7.78 19.74
CA ALA A 497 9.52 -9.01 20.24
C ALA A 497 10.44 -10.25 20.09
N ASN A 498 11.52 -10.15 19.28
CA ASN A 498 12.55 -11.18 19.20
C ASN A 498 13.72 -10.93 20.17
N LYS A 499 13.77 -9.75 20.80
CA LYS A 499 14.83 -9.36 21.74
C LYS A 499 14.39 -9.55 23.19
N MET A 500 13.14 -9.30 23.49
CA MET A 500 12.58 -9.34 24.84
C MET A 500 11.11 -9.78 24.79
N ASP A 501 10.73 -10.53 25.83
CA ASP A 501 9.34 -10.84 26.12
C ASP A 501 8.58 -9.62 26.66
N SER A 502 7.27 -9.73 26.88
CA SER A 502 6.42 -8.63 27.35
C SER A 502 6.86 -8.10 28.72
N PHE A 503 7.30 -8.98 29.63
CA PHE A 503 7.74 -8.60 30.96
C PHE A 503 9.02 -7.74 30.92
N LYS A 504 10.06 -8.22 30.23
CA LYS A 504 11.32 -7.47 30.07
C LYS A 504 11.13 -6.18 29.29
N LEU A 505 10.21 -6.19 28.31
CA LEU A 505 9.89 -4.98 27.56
C LEU A 505 9.17 -3.96 28.45
N ALA A 506 8.27 -4.38 29.34
CA ALA A 506 7.65 -3.49 30.31
C ALA A 506 8.70 -2.79 31.20
N GLU A 507 9.63 -3.56 31.80
CA GLU A 507 10.73 -3.02 32.58
C GLU A 507 11.62 -2.04 31.76
N HIS A 508 11.97 -2.44 30.52
CA HIS A 508 12.85 -1.64 29.65
C HIS A 508 12.25 -0.28 29.31
N VAL A 509 10.91 -0.20 29.14
CA VAL A 509 10.23 1.06 28.78
C VAL A 509 9.71 1.83 29.99
N GLY A 510 9.77 1.24 31.20
CA GLY A 510 9.33 1.88 32.46
C GLY A 510 7.82 1.78 32.71
N ALA A 511 7.17 0.77 32.15
CA ALA A 511 5.76 0.43 32.39
C ALA A 511 5.62 -0.54 33.55
N ASP A 512 4.45 -0.53 34.23
CA ASP A 512 4.13 -1.49 35.29
C ASP A 512 3.72 -2.85 34.73
N SER A 513 3.13 -2.89 33.54
CA SER A 513 2.90 -4.11 32.76
C SER A 513 2.74 -3.82 31.27
N LEU A 514 3.04 -4.83 30.44
CA LEU A 514 2.82 -4.78 28.99
C LEU A 514 2.31 -6.12 28.52
N GLU A 515 1.16 -6.12 27.81
CA GLU A 515 0.58 -7.31 27.22
C GLU A 515 0.09 -7.05 25.79
N TYR A 516 0.13 -8.11 25.01
CA TYR A 516 -0.32 -8.14 23.61
C TYR A 516 -1.61 -8.91 23.47
N LEU A 517 -2.40 -8.57 22.46
CA LEU A 517 -3.50 -9.41 22.00
C LEU A 517 -2.93 -10.71 21.41
N SER A 518 -3.60 -11.84 21.63
CA SER A 518 -3.22 -13.12 20.99
C SER A 518 -3.51 -13.10 19.48
N VAL A 519 -2.89 -14.02 18.71
CA VAL A 519 -3.18 -14.19 17.28
C VAL A 519 -4.63 -14.61 17.08
N GLU A 520 -5.11 -15.54 17.90
CA GLU A 520 -6.47 -16.05 17.91
C GLU A 520 -7.48 -14.93 18.26
N GLY A 521 -7.14 -14.09 19.24
CA GLY A 521 -7.92 -12.93 19.62
C GLY A 521 -8.04 -11.91 18.50
N LEU A 522 -6.95 -11.62 17.79
CA LEU A 522 -6.94 -10.73 16.63
C LEU A 522 -7.81 -11.28 15.50
N VAL A 523 -7.62 -12.54 15.10
CA VAL A 523 -8.40 -13.17 14.03
C VAL A 523 -9.88 -13.21 14.40
N SER A 524 -10.21 -13.59 15.63
CA SER A 524 -11.59 -13.60 16.16
C SER A 524 -12.21 -12.19 16.13
N ALA A 525 -11.47 -11.16 16.51
CA ALA A 525 -11.94 -9.80 16.50
C ALA A 525 -12.24 -9.29 15.08
N VAL A 526 -11.39 -9.61 14.11
CA VAL A 526 -11.58 -9.26 12.70
C VAL A 526 -12.79 -10.01 12.13
N HIS A 527 -12.96 -11.28 12.43
CA HIS A 527 -14.09 -12.09 11.93
C HIS A 527 -15.44 -11.76 12.57
N TYR A 528 -15.48 -11.04 13.69
CA TYR A 528 -16.69 -10.85 14.50
C TYR A 528 -17.88 -10.27 13.71
N ASN A 529 -17.65 -9.33 12.82
CA ASN A 529 -18.69 -8.68 12.02
C ASN A 529 -18.67 -9.12 10.54
N MET A 530 -17.75 -10.00 10.17
CA MET A 530 -17.71 -10.53 8.82
C MET A 530 -18.94 -11.41 8.59
N LYS A 531 -19.65 -11.14 7.52
CA LYS A 531 -20.62 -12.10 7.01
C LYS A 531 -19.80 -13.24 6.44
N THR A 532 -19.79 -14.39 7.11
CA THR A 532 -19.16 -15.61 6.58
C THR A 532 -19.67 -15.81 5.16
N PRO A 533 -18.83 -15.74 4.14
CA PRO A 533 -19.24 -16.19 2.82
C PRO A 533 -19.54 -17.70 2.94
N SER A 534 -20.60 -18.16 2.32
CA SER A 534 -21.00 -19.57 2.22
C SER A 534 -19.92 -20.46 1.56
N ASP A 535 -18.84 -19.89 1.09
CA ASP A 535 -17.79 -20.45 0.24
C ASP A 535 -16.39 -20.45 0.88
N GLY A 536 -16.26 -20.20 2.19
CA GLY A 536 -14.97 -20.32 2.90
C GLY A 536 -13.90 -19.27 2.53
N LEU A 537 -14.31 -18.12 2.00
CA LEU A 537 -13.42 -17.05 1.49
C LEU A 537 -12.82 -16.14 2.59
N GLY A 538 -12.70 -16.56 3.82
CA GLY A 538 -12.37 -15.71 4.97
C GLY A 538 -10.93 -15.82 5.49
N GLY A 539 -9.91 -16.06 4.67
CA GLY A 539 -8.52 -16.18 5.13
C GLY A 539 -7.78 -14.83 5.18
N HIS A 540 -6.96 -14.66 6.24
CA HIS A 540 -6.10 -13.48 6.42
C HIS A 540 -4.63 -13.88 6.45
N CYS A 541 -3.76 -13.02 5.89
CA CYS A 541 -2.32 -13.14 6.04
C CYS A 541 -1.91 -12.71 7.45
N THR A 542 -1.36 -13.62 8.22
CA THR A 542 -0.79 -13.41 9.57
C THR A 542 0.72 -13.65 9.61
N ALA A 543 1.38 -13.72 8.46
CA ALA A 543 2.77 -14.15 8.32
C ALA A 543 3.76 -13.41 9.22
N CYS A 544 3.62 -12.09 9.36
CA CYS A 544 4.47 -11.28 10.24
C CYS A 544 4.31 -11.61 11.74
N LEU A 545 3.24 -12.33 12.12
CA LEU A 545 2.94 -12.78 13.48
C LEU A 545 3.34 -14.23 13.70
N THR A 546 3.08 -15.09 12.72
CA THR A 546 3.17 -16.57 12.83
C THR A 546 4.36 -17.18 12.09
N GLY A 547 4.87 -16.52 11.05
CA GLY A 547 5.89 -17.07 10.13
C GLY A 547 5.30 -17.93 9.01
N ASP A 548 3.96 -18.06 8.93
CA ASP A 548 3.29 -18.80 7.87
C ASP A 548 2.93 -17.87 6.71
N TYR A 549 3.69 -17.95 5.61
CA TYR A 549 3.55 -17.07 4.47
C TYR A 549 2.62 -17.67 3.42
N PRO A 550 1.58 -16.93 2.98
CA PRO A 550 0.74 -17.36 1.88
C PRO A 550 1.58 -17.59 0.61
N GLY A 551 1.44 -18.74 -0.03
CA GLY A 551 2.22 -19.09 -1.22
C GLY A 551 3.64 -19.59 -0.99
N GLY A 552 4.10 -19.66 0.29
CA GLY A 552 5.47 -20.02 0.65
C GLY A 552 6.43 -18.83 0.64
N LEU A 553 7.67 -19.08 1.02
CA LEU A 553 8.77 -18.12 0.90
C LEU A 553 9.47 -18.33 -0.44
N PRO A 554 10.01 -17.28 -1.07
CA PRO A 554 10.95 -17.43 -2.15
C PRO A 554 12.19 -18.24 -1.70
N ASP A 555 12.72 -19.09 -2.57
CA ASP A 555 13.86 -19.98 -2.27
C ASP A 555 15.14 -19.22 -1.85
N ASP A 556 15.22 -17.92 -2.12
CA ASP A 556 16.39 -17.05 -1.90
C ASP A 556 16.35 -16.28 -0.58
N VAL A 557 15.39 -16.58 0.31
CA VAL A 557 15.24 -15.84 1.58
C VAL A 557 16.00 -16.55 2.69
N ASP A 558 17.18 -16.04 3.01
CA ASP A 558 17.92 -16.40 4.24
C ASP A 558 17.22 -15.82 5.47
N TRP A 559 16.92 -16.68 6.46
CA TRP A 559 16.29 -16.36 7.75
C TRP A 559 17.23 -15.67 8.73
#